data_00ab823c32c67552af2e768d814bdf15
#
_entry.id   00ab823c32c67552af2e768d814bdf15
#
_cell.length_a   1.000
_cell.length_b   1.000
_cell.length_c   1.000
_cell.angle_alpha   90.00
_cell.angle_beta   90.00
_cell.angle_gamma   90.00
#
_symmetry.space_group_name_H-M   'P 1'
#
loop_
_entity.id
_entity.type
_entity.pdbx_description
1 polymer ?
#
loop_
_entity_poly.entity_id
_entity_poly.type
_entity_poly.pdbx_seq_one_letter_code
_entity_poly.pdbx_strand_id
1 'polypeptide(L)'
;FNIDTGSVTIISSGNVDTVIIETYDTVRVTGIDVSRKKVYAERIEDGSEEELDFNKDSDKWIFFKSYPYGKEVNENMLLAGDILCVSKSFDGSYIRGWQCSQTVSGKVEKVAGNTDDRWVTIDGEQYQVAHYYKDKIVTGEQTSFVLDIAGRIASVGKQRQSDRILGYIYRLVDARKDHEDNIYVKIYNVQR
;
A
#
# COMPACT_ATOMS: atom_id res chain seq x y z
N PHE A 1 -9.88 -0.68 -25.64
CA PHE A 1 -9.82 -0.20 -24.25
C PHE A 1 -9.00 -1.22 -23.46
N ASN A 2 -7.83 -0.82 -23.01
CA ASN A 2 -6.95 -1.69 -22.24
C ASN A 2 -6.99 -1.24 -20.76
N ILE A 3 -7.38 -2.14 -19.86
CA ILE A 3 -7.34 -1.91 -18.42
C ILE A 3 -6.16 -2.71 -17.90
N ASP A 4 -5.09 -2.02 -17.52
CA ASP A 4 -3.89 -2.67 -16.99
C ASP A 4 -4.15 -3.29 -15.60
N THR A 5 -4.75 -2.49 -14.71
CA THR A 5 -5.15 -2.95 -13.38
C THR A 5 -6.53 -2.40 -13.08
N GLY A 6 -7.51 -3.28 -12.93
CA GLY A 6 -8.88 -2.82 -12.71
C GLY A 6 -9.91 -3.93 -12.71
N SER A 7 -11.18 -3.52 -12.65
CA SER A 7 -12.33 -4.40 -12.75
C SER A 7 -13.41 -3.82 -13.66
N VAL A 8 -14.16 -4.69 -14.30
CA VAL A 8 -15.36 -4.34 -15.07
C VAL A 8 -16.54 -5.07 -14.47
N THR A 9 -17.53 -4.31 -14.02
CA THR A 9 -18.78 -4.84 -13.49
C THR A 9 -19.92 -4.49 -14.44
N ILE A 10 -20.66 -5.47 -14.89
CA ILE A 10 -21.85 -5.26 -15.74
C ILE A 10 -23.09 -5.58 -14.90
N ILE A 11 -23.98 -4.62 -14.79
CA ILE A 11 -25.25 -4.76 -14.11
C ILE A 11 -26.36 -4.66 -15.16
N SER A 12 -27.09 -5.75 -15.39
CA SER A 12 -28.22 -5.80 -16.32
C SER A 12 -29.53 -5.72 -15.54
N SER A 13 -30.39 -4.74 -15.90
CA SER A 13 -31.72 -4.60 -15.33
C SER A 13 -32.73 -4.27 -16.43
N GLY A 14 -33.52 -5.24 -16.83
CA GLY A 14 -34.49 -5.11 -17.93
C GLY A 14 -33.79 -4.82 -19.27
N ASN A 15 -34.05 -3.63 -19.82
CA ASN A 15 -33.46 -3.18 -21.10
C ASN A 15 -32.25 -2.25 -20.93
N VAL A 16 -31.72 -2.11 -19.72
CA VAL A 16 -30.59 -1.22 -19.43
C VAL A 16 -29.44 -2.03 -18.84
N ASP A 17 -28.29 -1.92 -19.48
CA ASP A 17 -27.03 -2.42 -18.99
C ASP A 17 -26.18 -1.25 -18.48
N THR A 18 -25.71 -1.37 -17.23
CA THR A 18 -24.77 -0.43 -16.65
C THR A 18 -23.39 -1.08 -16.58
N VAL A 19 -22.39 -0.45 -17.16
CA VAL A 19 -21.00 -0.91 -17.10
C VAL A 19 -20.24 0.01 -16.15
N ILE A 20 -19.72 -0.58 -15.07
CA ILE A 20 -18.84 0.12 -14.12
C ILE A 20 -17.41 -0.34 -14.40
N ILE A 21 -16.55 0.60 -14.72
CA ILE A 21 -15.13 0.36 -14.96
C ILE A 21 -14.36 1.01 -13.83
N GLU A 22 -13.60 0.21 -13.08
CA GLU A 22 -12.67 0.68 -12.07
C GLU A 22 -11.24 0.43 -12.56
N THR A 23 -10.46 1.49 -12.72
CA THR A 23 -9.02 1.41 -12.99
C THR A 23 -8.27 1.82 -11.74
N TYR A 24 -7.15 1.16 -11.45
CA TYR A 24 -6.35 1.41 -10.26
C TYR A 24 -4.98 1.94 -10.63
N ASP A 25 -4.64 3.10 -10.07
CA ASP A 25 -3.27 3.62 -10.03
C ASP A 25 -2.56 3.04 -8.80
N THR A 26 -1.29 2.70 -8.94
CA THR A 26 -0.49 2.23 -7.82
C THR A 26 0.35 3.36 -7.27
N VAL A 27 0.16 3.65 -5.98
CA VAL A 27 0.84 4.73 -5.29
C VAL A 27 1.61 4.21 -4.08
N ARG A 28 2.68 4.89 -3.71
CA ARG A 28 3.46 4.63 -2.50
C ARG A 28 3.18 5.74 -1.49
N VAL A 29 2.83 5.38 -0.28
CA VAL A 29 2.66 6.33 0.83
C VAL A 29 4.01 6.96 1.16
N THR A 30 4.07 8.28 1.13
CA THR A 30 5.27 9.06 1.46
C THR A 30 5.20 9.68 2.86
N GLY A 31 3.99 9.97 3.35
CA GLY A 31 3.79 10.53 4.66
C GLY A 31 2.34 10.47 5.15
N ILE A 32 2.15 10.65 6.45
CA ILE A 32 0.83 10.63 7.08
C ILE A 32 0.74 11.77 8.08
N ASP A 33 -0.28 12.60 7.94
CA ASP A 33 -0.67 13.60 8.94
C ASP A 33 -1.92 13.10 9.67
N VAL A 34 -1.69 12.44 10.80
CA VAL A 34 -2.78 11.86 11.62
C VAL A 34 -3.71 12.96 12.16
N SER A 35 -3.17 14.15 12.47
CA SER A 35 -3.93 15.25 13.03
C SER A 35 -4.95 15.83 12.05
N ARG A 36 -4.59 15.87 10.77
CA ARG A 36 -5.43 16.33 9.66
C ARG A 36 -6.11 15.19 8.92
N LYS A 37 -5.87 13.94 9.30
CA LYS A 37 -6.33 12.73 8.62
C LYS A 37 -5.97 12.70 7.13
N LYS A 38 -4.77 13.14 6.80
CA LYS A 38 -4.26 13.19 5.43
C LYS A 38 -3.15 12.17 5.24
N VAL A 39 -3.18 11.53 4.08
CA VAL A 39 -2.13 10.61 3.63
C VAL A 39 -1.55 11.19 2.35
N TYR A 40 -0.24 11.38 2.35
CA TYR A 40 0.52 11.82 1.19
C TYR A 40 1.09 10.59 0.51
N ALA A 41 0.98 10.54 -0.79
CA ALA A 41 1.46 9.43 -1.60
C ALA A 41 2.08 9.94 -2.90
N GLU A 42 2.85 9.08 -3.53
CA GLU A 42 3.47 9.30 -4.83
C GLU A 42 3.06 8.18 -5.77
N ARG A 43 2.58 8.52 -6.96
CA ARG A 43 2.28 7.55 -8.01
C ARG A 43 3.59 6.92 -8.48
N ILE A 44 3.67 5.60 -8.48
CA ILE A 44 4.93 4.90 -8.81
C ILE A 44 5.29 5.06 -10.30
N GLU A 45 4.30 5.20 -11.15
CA GLU A 45 4.50 5.29 -12.61
C GLU A 45 5.26 6.55 -13.04
N ASP A 46 4.85 7.72 -12.53
CA ASP A 46 5.32 9.03 -12.99
C ASP A 46 5.86 9.94 -11.89
N GLY A 47 5.78 9.52 -10.63
CA GLY A 47 6.25 10.30 -9.48
C GLY A 47 5.33 11.45 -9.09
N SER A 48 4.11 11.51 -9.64
CA SER A 48 3.16 12.56 -9.28
C SER A 48 2.68 12.41 -7.84
N GLU A 49 2.62 13.54 -7.14
CA GLU A 49 2.16 13.57 -5.74
C GLU A 49 0.64 13.49 -5.67
N GLU A 50 0.16 12.78 -4.65
CA GLU A 50 -1.24 12.62 -4.34
C GLU A 50 -1.52 12.89 -2.87
N GLU A 51 -2.65 13.54 -2.57
CA GLU A 51 -3.17 13.71 -1.24
C GLU A 51 -4.51 12.98 -1.10
N LEU A 52 -4.58 12.07 -0.13
CA LEU A 52 -5.79 11.34 0.24
C LEU A 52 -6.30 11.91 1.57
N ASP A 53 -7.45 12.60 1.53
CA ASP A 53 -8.05 13.24 2.70
C ASP A 53 -9.12 12.34 3.31
N PHE A 54 -8.78 11.68 4.41
CA PHE A 54 -9.66 10.77 5.17
C PHE A 54 -10.61 11.51 6.13
N ASN A 55 -10.66 12.84 6.08
CA ASN A 55 -11.59 13.61 6.90
C ASN A 55 -13.02 13.39 6.41
N LYS A 56 -13.90 12.92 7.31
CA LYS A 56 -15.32 12.68 7.02
C LYS A 56 -16.11 13.96 6.71
N ASP A 57 -15.58 15.12 7.11
CA ASP A 57 -16.18 16.42 6.83
C ASP A 57 -15.75 16.99 5.47
N SER A 58 -14.90 16.27 4.74
CA SER A 58 -14.54 16.61 3.36
C SER A 58 -15.67 16.16 2.42
N ASP A 59 -15.82 16.87 1.29
CA ASP A 59 -16.73 16.47 0.21
C ASP A 59 -16.30 15.19 -0.51
N LYS A 60 -15.25 14.52 0.00
CA LYS A 60 -14.67 13.29 -0.57
C LYS A 60 -15.01 12.07 0.26
N TRP A 61 -15.40 11.02 -0.41
CA TRP A 61 -15.62 9.70 0.19
C TRP A 61 -14.41 8.82 -0.08
N ILE A 62 -13.66 8.52 0.98
CA ILE A 62 -12.48 7.65 0.89
C ILE A 62 -12.78 6.31 1.55
N PHE A 63 -12.52 5.23 0.80
CA PHE A 63 -12.78 3.87 1.24
C PHE A 63 -11.61 2.95 0.90
N PHE A 64 -10.88 2.51 1.90
CA PHE A 64 -9.75 1.60 1.73
C PHE A 64 -9.97 0.27 2.45
N LYS A 65 -9.49 -0.81 1.83
CA LYS A 65 -9.44 -2.15 2.40
C LYS A 65 -8.04 -2.73 2.26
N SER A 66 -7.66 -3.64 3.16
CA SER A 66 -6.44 -4.43 3.00
C SER A 66 -6.64 -5.52 1.96
N TYR A 67 -5.67 -5.72 1.07
CA TYR A 67 -5.67 -6.82 0.12
C TYR A 67 -4.63 -7.87 0.55
N PRO A 68 -4.97 -9.16 0.60
CA PRO A 68 -6.22 -9.79 0.13
C PRO A 68 -7.34 -9.89 1.18
N TYR A 69 -7.15 -9.40 2.39
CA TYR A 69 -8.02 -9.76 3.54
C TYR A 69 -9.35 -9.00 3.62
N GLY A 70 -9.54 -7.92 2.87
CA GLY A 70 -10.78 -7.16 2.81
C GLY A 70 -11.13 -6.36 4.07
N LYS A 71 -10.21 -6.24 5.04
CA LYS A 71 -10.42 -5.45 6.26
C LYS A 71 -10.36 -3.96 5.96
N GLU A 72 -11.23 -3.18 6.58
CA GLU A 72 -11.18 -1.72 6.46
C GLU A 72 -9.83 -1.17 6.91
N VAL A 73 -9.35 -0.16 6.19
CA VAL A 73 -8.09 0.54 6.46
C VAL A 73 -8.38 2.02 6.59
N ASN A 74 -7.90 2.62 7.67
CA ASN A 74 -7.92 4.07 7.88
C ASN A 74 -6.49 4.63 7.90
N GLU A 75 -6.37 5.96 7.96
CA GLU A 75 -5.09 6.66 7.92
C GLU A 75 -4.11 6.20 9.01
N ASN A 76 -4.61 5.81 10.19
CA ASN A 76 -3.76 5.37 11.32
C ASN A 76 -3.14 3.99 11.11
N MET A 77 -3.64 3.23 10.14
CA MET A 77 -3.14 1.88 9.82
C MET A 77 -2.10 1.90 8.70
N LEU A 78 -1.96 3.04 8.02
CA LEU A 78 -1.01 3.22 6.94
C LEU A 78 0.35 3.64 7.48
N LEU A 79 1.40 3.30 6.75
CA LEU A 79 2.79 3.66 7.06
C LEU A 79 3.47 4.18 5.80
N ALA A 80 4.48 5.04 5.96
CA ALA A 80 5.32 5.45 4.86
C ALA A 80 6.00 4.22 4.22
N GLY A 81 5.89 4.13 2.89
CA GLY A 81 6.34 2.98 2.11
C GLY A 81 5.25 1.95 1.82
N ASP A 82 4.06 2.05 2.40
CA ASP A 82 2.93 1.20 2.02
C ASP A 82 2.55 1.43 0.56
N ILE A 83 2.15 0.35 -0.11
CA ILE A 83 1.66 0.38 -1.49
C ILE A 83 0.14 0.33 -1.46
N LEU A 84 -0.45 1.29 -2.16
CA LEU A 84 -1.91 1.37 -2.33
C LEU A 84 -2.25 1.27 -3.81
N CYS A 85 -3.32 0.55 -4.15
CA CYS A 85 -3.96 0.62 -5.45
C CYS A 85 -5.22 1.47 -5.31
N VAL A 86 -5.29 2.59 -6.02
CA VAL A 86 -6.29 3.64 -5.84
C VAL A 86 -7.11 3.84 -7.10
N SER A 87 -8.42 3.79 -6.98
CA SER A 87 -9.38 4.15 -8.03
C SER A 87 -10.15 5.41 -7.62
N LYS A 88 -10.34 6.33 -8.57
CA LYS A 88 -11.03 7.59 -8.35
C LYS A 88 -12.20 7.75 -9.30
N SER A 89 -13.31 8.31 -8.81
CA SER A 89 -14.37 8.79 -9.69
C SER A 89 -13.87 9.93 -10.58
N PHE A 90 -14.54 10.17 -11.69
CA PHE A 90 -14.16 11.20 -12.66
C PHE A 90 -14.07 12.61 -12.03
N ASP A 91 -14.95 12.92 -11.09
CA ASP A 91 -14.98 14.18 -10.35
C ASP A 91 -14.07 14.21 -9.12
N GLY A 92 -13.41 13.07 -8.81
CA GLY A 92 -12.53 12.94 -7.64
C GLY A 92 -13.22 12.92 -6.29
N SER A 93 -14.57 12.92 -6.25
CA SER A 93 -15.35 12.92 -5.01
C SER A 93 -15.37 11.56 -4.31
N TYR A 94 -15.21 10.47 -5.08
CA TYR A 94 -15.18 9.12 -4.55
C TYR A 94 -13.81 8.48 -4.82
N ILE A 95 -13.16 8.02 -3.76
CA ILE A 95 -11.87 7.35 -3.82
C ILE A 95 -11.99 5.98 -3.15
N ARG A 96 -11.67 4.95 -3.88
CA ARG A 96 -11.63 3.58 -3.39
C ARG A 96 -10.24 3.00 -3.57
N GLY A 97 -9.79 2.20 -2.61
CA GLY A 97 -8.47 1.63 -2.76
C GLY A 97 -8.23 0.39 -1.92
N TRP A 98 -7.07 -0.20 -2.20
CA TRP A 98 -6.56 -1.39 -1.55
C TRP A 98 -5.17 -1.13 -1.01
N GLN A 99 -4.95 -1.40 0.28
CA GLN A 99 -3.60 -1.50 0.84
C GLN A 99 -3.03 -2.88 0.46
N CYS A 100 -1.99 -2.89 -0.36
CA CYS A 100 -1.32 -4.10 -0.79
C CYS A 100 -0.39 -4.61 0.32
N SER A 101 -0.70 -5.75 0.91
CA SER A 101 0.08 -6.35 2.00
C SER A 101 0.68 -7.70 1.64
N GLN A 102 0.37 -8.22 0.46
CA GLN A 102 0.93 -9.47 0.00
C GLN A 102 2.38 -9.27 -0.42
N THR A 103 3.28 -10.11 0.11
CA THR A 103 4.71 -10.07 -0.20
C THR A 103 5.19 -11.42 -0.69
N VAL A 104 6.19 -11.40 -1.55
CA VAL A 104 7.00 -12.55 -1.91
C VAL A 104 8.44 -12.27 -1.52
N SER A 105 9.09 -13.23 -0.89
CA SER A 105 10.49 -13.09 -0.45
C SER A 105 11.26 -14.34 -0.83
N GLY A 106 12.46 -14.17 -1.34
CA GLY A 106 13.29 -15.27 -1.75
C GLY A 106 14.51 -14.81 -2.54
N LYS A 107 15.26 -15.77 -3.06
CA LYS A 107 16.40 -15.51 -3.93
C LYS A 107 15.90 -15.27 -5.36
N VAL A 108 16.28 -14.15 -5.94
CA VAL A 108 16.04 -13.87 -7.37
C VAL A 108 16.91 -14.80 -8.20
N GLU A 109 16.31 -15.77 -8.86
CA GLU A 109 17.04 -16.76 -9.68
C GLU A 109 17.22 -16.29 -11.12
N LYS A 110 16.19 -15.61 -11.67
CA LYS A 110 16.19 -15.16 -13.05
C LYS A 110 15.33 -13.92 -13.23
N VAL A 111 15.78 -13.02 -14.08
CA VAL A 111 14.99 -11.90 -14.61
C VAL A 111 14.92 -12.09 -16.13
N ALA A 112 13.73 -12.04 -16.70
CA ALA A 112 13.46 -12.25 -18.13
C ALA A 112 12.42 -11.28 -18.66
N GLY A 113 12.35 -11.13 -19.98
CA GLY A 113 11.42 -10.23 -20.65
C GLY A 113 12.00 -8.84 -20.92
N ASN A 114 11.15 -7.92 -21.39
CA ASN A 114 11.47 -6.52 -21.63
C ASN A 114 10.77 -5.63 -20.61
N THR A 115 10.83 -4.32 -20.76
CA THR A 115 10.27 -3.34 -19.81
C THR A 115 8.76 -3.51 -19.61
N ASP A 116 8.03 -3.90 -20.65
CA ASP A 116 6.57 -3.99 -20.63
C ASP A 116 6.06 -5.39 -20.24
N ASP A 117 6.91 -6.42 -20.40
CA ASP A 117 6.59 -7.80 -20.07
C ASP A 117 7.78 -8.46 -19.36
N ARG A 118 8.07 -7.98 -18.15
CA ARG A 118 9.18 -8.45 -17.33
C ARG A 118 8.70 -9.46 -16.31
N TRP A 119 9.46 -10.56 -16.18
CA TRP A 119 9.20 -11.64 -15.25
C TRP A 119 10.41 -11.89 -14.37
N VAL A 120 10.14 -12.29 -13.14
CA VAL A 120 11.17 -12.66 -12.16
C VAL A 120 10.84 -14.03 -11.61
N THR A 121 11.86 -14.90 -11.54
CA THR A 121 11.76 -16.18 -10.84
C THR A 121 12.36 -16.02 -9.45
N ILE A 122 11.57 -16.36 -8.42
CA ILE A 122 11.95 -16.28 -7.00
C ILE A 122 11.64 -17.64 -6.39
N ASP A 123 12.68 -18.34 -5.90
CA ASP A 123 12.58 -19.68 -5.30
C ASP A 123 11.73 -20.64 -6.15
N GLY A 124 11.96 -20.64 -7.48
CA GLY A 124 11.29 -21.51 -8.45
C GLY A 124 9.93 -21.02 -8.98
N GLU A 125 9.33 -20.02 -8.38
CA GLU A 125 8.06 -19.44 -8.82
C GLU A 125 8.25 -18.20 -9.68
N GLN A 126 7.37 -18.01 -10.68
CA GLN A 126 7.43 -16.88 -11.60
C GLN A 126 6.41 -15.81 -11.22
N TYR A 127 6.89 -14.55 -11.18
CA TYR A 127 6.08 -13.37 -10.90
C TYR A 127 6.25 -12.37 -12.03
N GLN A 128 5.13 -11.85 -12.51
CA GLN A 128 5.16 -10.72 -13.44
C GLN A 128 5.58 -9.46 -12.68
N VAL A 129 6.36 -8.61 -13.32
CA VAL A 129 6.72 -7.30 -12.78
C VAL A 129 5.77 -6.26 -13.36
N ALA A 130 5.18 -5.42 -12.52
CA ALA A 130 4.31 -4.35 -13.00
C ALA A 130 5.10 -3.41 -13.94
N HIS A 131 4.48 -2.97 -15.03
CA HIS A 131 5.14 -2.14 -16.05
C HIS A 131 5.67 -0.81 -15.48
N TYR A 132 5.00 -0.27 -14.46
CA TYR A 132 5.40 0.95 -13.76
C TYR A 132 6.58 0.76 -12.78
N TYR A 133 6.97 -0.49 -12.47
CA TYR A 133 8.10 -0.75 -11.59
C TYR A 133 9.42 -0.62 -12.36
N LYS A 134 10.17 0.46 -12.11
CA LYS A 134 11.37 0.83 -12.86
C LYS A 134 12.68 0.45 -12.17
N ASP A 135 12.63 0.07 -10.89
CA ASP A 135 13.84 -0.26 -10.14
C ASP A 135 14.51 -1.52 -10.69
N LYS A 136 15.83 -1.58 -10.52
CA LYS A 136 16.63 -2.71 -10.96
C LYS A 136 16.41 -3.92 -10.05
N ILE A 137 16.11 -5.06 -10.64
CA ILE A 137 16.07 -6.35 -9.95
C ILE A 137 17.34 -7.11 -10.30
N VAL A 138 18.09 -7.55 -9.28
CA VAL A 138 19.40 -8.17 -9.47
C VAL A 138 19.31 -9.68 -9.20
N THR A 139 19.72 -10.47 -10.19
CA THR A 139 19.80 -11.92 -10.05
C THR A 139 20.83 -12.31 -9.00
N GLY A 140 20.47 -13.26 -8.16
CA GLY A 140 21.31 -13.76 -7.07
C GLY A 140 21.07 -13.11 -5.71
N GLU A 141 20.36 -11.97 -5.68
CA GLU A 141 20.04 -11.28 -4.42
C GLU A 141 18.85 -11.94 -3.70
N GLN A 142 18.95 -11.94 -2.37
CA GLN A 142 17.85 -12.27 -1.48
C GLN A 142 17.03 -10.99 -1.25
N THR A 143 15.79 -10.99 -1.69
CA THR A 143 14.95 -9.76 -1.67
C THR A 143 13.50 -10.10 -1.31
N SER A 144 12.79 -9.11 -0.79
CA SER A 144 11.34 -9.16 -0.59
C SER A 144 10.67 -8.15 -1.52
N PHE A 145 9.56 -8.53 -2.11
CA PHE A 145 8.76 -7.66 -2.96
C PHE A 145 7.32 -7.58 -2.45
N VAL A 146 6.69 -6.41 -2.61
CA VAL A 146 5.26 -6.23 -2.42
C VAL A 146 4.56 -6.45 -3.75
N LEU A 147 3.47 -7.20 -3.73
CA LEU A 147 2.63 -7.44 -4.90
C LEU A 147 1.45 -6.46 -4.93
N ASP A 148 1.09 -6.00 -6.14
CA ASP A 148 -0.16 -5.25 -6.35
C ASP A 148 -1.39 -6.17 -6.30
N ILE A 149 -2.58 -5.61 -6.48
CA ILE A 149 -3.83 -6.38 -6.48
C ILE A 149 -3.97 -7.36 -7.66
N ALA A 150 -3.14 -7.22 -8.70
CA ALA A 150 -3.06 -8.16 -9.82
C ALA A 150 -2.00 -9.26 -9.57
N GLY A 151 -1.33 -9.26 -8.42
CA GLY A 151 -0.30 -10.22 -8.08
C GLY A 151 1.06 -9.95 -8.75
N ARG A 152 1.29 -8.75 -9.26
CA ARG A 152 2.54 -8.35 -9.91
C ARG A 152 3.46 -7.65 -8.92
N ILE A 153 4.77 -7.78 -9.12
CA ILE A 153 5.77 -7.06 -8.33
C ILE A 153 5.60 -5.55 -8.55
N ALA A 154 5.25 -4.83 -7.49
CA ALA A 154 4.97 -3.40 -7.50
C ALA A 154 6.04 -2.56 -6.80
N SER A 155 6.73 -3.12 -5.84
CA SER A 155 7.77 -2.44 -5.07
C SER A 155 8.72 -3.44 -4.43
N VAL A 156 9.96 -3.02 -4.15
CA VAL A 156 10.79 -3.75 -3.19
C VAL A 156 10.11 -3.63 -1.83
N GLY A 157 9.79 -4.77 -1.26
CA GLY A 157 9.31 -4.85 0.11
C GLY A 157 10.45 -4.44 1.02
N LYS A 158 10.43 -3.25 1.55
CA LYS A 158 11.07 -3.07 2.84
C LYS A 158 10.32 -4.02 3.75
N GLN A 159 11.03 -5.01 4.32
CA GLN A 159 10.50 -5.71 5.48
C GLN A 159 9.89 -4.59 6.34
N ARG A 160 8.58 -4.62 6.58
CA ARG A 160 7.98 -3.71 7.55
C ARG A 160 8.81 -3.91 8.81
N GLN A 161 9.85 -3.13 8.97
CA GLN A 161 10.31 -2.82 10.30
C GLN A 161 9.08 -2.14 10.91
N SER A 162 8.24 -2.98 11.50
CA SER A 162 7.22 -2.44 12.35
C SER A 162 8.01 -1.73 13.42
N ASP A 163 7.98 -0.40 13.42
CA ASP A 163 8.38 0.39 14.59
C ASP A 163 7.50 0.01 15.80
N ARG A 164 6.60 -0.95 15.61
CA ARG A 164 5.82 -1.60 16.65
C ARG A 164 6.69 -2.66 17.31
N ILE A 165 7.37 -2.27 18.34
CA ILE A 165 8.04 -3.19 19.25
C ILE A 165 6.96 -3.89 20.05
N LEU A 166 6.81 -5.21 19.85
CA LEU A 166 5.98 -6.01 20.75
C LEU A 166 6.72 -6.11 22.09
N GLY A 167 6.19 -5.48 23.11
CA GLY A 167 6.82 -5.47 24.42
C GLY A 167 5.79 -5.30 25.53
N TYR A 168 6.18 -5.67 26.73
CA TYR A 168 5.39 -5.40 27.93
C TYR A 168 5.81 -4.07 28.53
N ILE A 169 4.84 -3.15 28.71
CA ILE A 169 5.06 -1.94 29.49
C ILE A 169 5.15 -2.37 30.97
N TYR A 170 6.34 -2.32 31.55
CA TYR A 170 6.51 -2.68 32.94
C TYR A 170 6.61 -1.47 33.87
N ARG A 171 6.81 -0.27 33.33
CA ARG A 171 6.84 0.96 34.12
C ARG A 171 6.39 2.15 33.28
N LEU A 172 5.52 2.95 33.87
CA LEU A 172 5.04 4.21 33.34
C LEU A 172 5.38 5.28 34.38
N VAL A 173 6.15 6.29 34.00
CA VAL A 173 6.49 7.42 34.86
C VAL A 173 5.89 8.67 34.26
N ASP A 174 4.97 9.27 34.99
CA ASP A 174 4.36 10.55 34.64
C ASP A 174 5.25 11.69 35.20
N ALA A 175 5.97 12.33 34.30
CA ALA A 175 6.90 13.42 34.67
C ALA A 175 6.20 14.79 34.78
N ARG A 176 4.88 14.86 34.56
CA ARG A 176 4.13 16.13 34.67
C ARG A 176 4.21 16.77 36.06
N LYS A 177 4.62 16.01 37.08
CA LYS A 177 4.86 16.56 38.42
C LYS A 177 6.11 17.42 38.53
N ASP A 178 7.05 17.31 37.59
CA ASP A 178 8.33 18.00 37.59
C ASP A 178 8.42 19.10 36.50
N HIS A 179 7.26 19.62 36.04
CA HIS A 179 7.14 20.64 34.98
C HIS A 179 7.62 20.19 33.59
N GLU A 180 7.76 18.91 33.35
CA GLU A 180 7.98 18.34 32.03
C GLU A 180 6.68 17.67 31.50
N ASP A 181 6.23 18.08 30.31
CA ASP A 181 5.05 17.50 29.65
C ASP A 181 5.32 16.11 29.04
N ASN A 182 6.24 15.34 29.62
CA ASN A 182 6.69 14.08 29.06
C ASN A 182 6.20 12.87 29.90
N ILE A 183 5.82 11.81 29.21
CA ILE A 183 5.54 10.51 29.80
C ILE A 183 6.67 9.56 29.40
N TYR A 184 7.41 9.04 30.36
CA TYR A 184 8.43 8.03 30.11
C TYR A 184 7.86 6.62 30.24
N VAL A 185 8.02 5.83 29.16
CA VAL A 185 7.54 4.44 29.12
C VAL A 185 8.75 3.51 29.07
N LYS A 186 8.86 2.60 30.02
CA LYS A 186 9.83 1.50 29.96
C LYS A 186 9.16 0.27 29.38
N ILE A 187 9.70 -0.21 28.26
CA ILE A 187 9.19 -1.38 27.54
C ILE A 187 10.21 -2.50 27.62
N TYR A 188 9.77 -3.69 28.00
CA TYR A 188 10.56 -4.91 27.83
C TYR A 188 10.33 -5.45 26.43
N ASN A 189 11.36 -5.39 25.59
CA ASN A 189 11.32 -5.91 24.23
C ASN A 189 11.58 -7.42 24.25
N VAL A 190 10.63 -8.18 23.73
CA VAL A 190 10.82 -9.61 23.49
C VAL A 190 11.36 -9.74 22.05
N GLN A 191 12.68 -9.70 21.92
CA GLN A 191 13.33 -10.14 20.67
C GLN A 191 13.17 -11.65 20.56
N ARG A 192 12.55 -12.11 19.48
CA ARG A 192 12.61 -13.49 19.06
C ARG A 192 13.76 -13.68 18.06
#